data_f3d4f3f16f3b9b06a7eec29badcb86a9
#
_entry.id   f3d4f3f16f3b9b06a7eec29badcb86a9
#
_cell.length_a   1.000
_cell.length_b   1.000
_cell.length_c   1.000
_cell.angle_alpha   90.00
_cell.angle_beta   90.00
_cell.angle_gamma   90.00
#
_symmetry.space_group_name_H-M   'P 1'
#
loop_
_entity.id
_entity.type
_entity.pdbx_description
1 polymer ?
#
loop_
_entity_poly.entity_id
_entity_poly.type
_entity_poly.pdbx_seq_one_letter_code
_entity_poly.pdbx_strand_id
1 'polypeptide(L)'
;MDGTGDSLFAHVDFIQKNLPSWLMPEIRRNKLKLINLTNGSKIEGESTTDNIGRGGRRTAMLIDEFAAFEGGGYDVLSATADTTNSRIFNSTPAGTANAFYAQRQAGTPRLRFHWSEHPEKAAGLWYDDDGNPQSDWYIGEKKRRAHEVEIATQLDIDYQGSAYPFFDPKTLQQLKANYVRKPDHVGSLYVEDGYEPRFVEDDVGLLKLWCELDRDLRPPKDREYVVGCDISQGTGASDSAISVVDRLSGEKMAELCSNRISANRFAELAVALCRMFRGPNDRGAYLIWEATGPGRTFGRTVVEDCEYANIYFKTDETSLRRKQSDRPGWFSTGEGKKDLLMNYRDALVTGKFLNPSEKSLIQAGQFVYLPSGRVEHGGASTTIDPSDSRDNHGDVVIADALCAKILRERASREKQREKDQVPVMSLEWRRRERVRESAENIDWE
;
A
#
# COMPACT_ATOMS: atom_id res chain seq x y z
N MET A 1 -4.42 0.89 38.17
CA MET A 1 -4.36 2.34 38.16
C MET A 1 -5.78 2.87 38.23
N ASP A 2 -6.23 3.23 39.41
CA ASP A 2 -7.60 3.67 39.67
C ASP A 2 -7.66 5.18 39.88
N GLY A 3 -6.91 5.95 39.13
CA GLY A 3 -6.65 7.32 39.50
C GLY A 3 -6.61 8.39 38.43
N THR A 4 -6.95 8.09 37.18
CA THR A 4 -7.20 9.17 36.22
C THR A 4 -8.70 9.39 36.12
N GLY A 5 -9.19 10.58 36.46
CA GLY A 5 -10.61 10.96 36.38
C GLY A 5 -11.25 10.81 34.99
N ASP A 6 -10.49 10.36 34.01
CA ASP A 6 -10.87 10.21 32.59
C ASP A 6 -11.11 8.75 32.14
N SER A 7 -11.03 7.77 33.07
CA SER A 7 -11.33 6.38 32.69
C SER A 7 -12.83 6.12 32.58
N LEU A 8 -13.27 5.21 31.70
CA LEU A 8 -14.68 4.81 31.60
C LEU A 8 -15.26 4.38 32.95
N PHE A 9 -14.48 3.68 33.76
CA PHE A 9 -14.92 3.31 35.13
C PHE A 9 -14.97 4.47 36.12
N ALA A 10 -14.16 5.51 35.95
CA ALA A 10 -14.29 6.74 36.73
C ALA A 10 -15.62 7.46 36.45
N HIS A 11 -16.07 7.44 35.18
CA HIS A 11 -17.40 7.96 34.83
C HIS A 11 -18.53 7.11 35.45
N VAL A 12 -18.40 5.79 35.46
CA VAL A 12 -19.37 4.90 36.14
C VAL A 12 -19.37 5.17 37.65
N ASP A 13 -18.21 5.31 38.28
CA ASP A 13 -18.07 5.62 39.69
C ASP A 13 -18.65 7.02 40.03
N PHE A 14 -18.47 8.00 39.13
CA PHE A 14 -19.07 9.33 39.27
C PHE A 14 -20.62 9.28 39.20
N ILE A 15 -21.16 8.60 38.18
CA ILE A 15 -22.62 8.42 38.07
C ILE A 15 -23.16 7.79 39.33
N GLN A 16 -22.53 6.73 39.80
CA GLN A 16 -22.93 6.02 40.98
C GLN A 16 -22.94 6.90 42.24
N LYS A 17 -21.88 7.70 42.46
CA LYS A 17 -21.80 8.62 43.61
C LYS A 17 -22.89 9.70 43.62
N ASN A 18 -23.42 10.02 42.45
CA ASN A 18 -24.43 11.06 42.27
C ASN A 18 -25.87 10.51 42.13
N LEU A 19 -26.05 9.19 42.19
CA LEU A 19 -27.39 8.61 42.22
C LEU A 19 -28.10 8.89 43.54
N PRO A 20 -29.41 9.17 43.52
CA PRO A 20 -30.21 9.23 44.72
C PRO A 20 -30.13 7.92 45.51
N SER A 21 -30.13 7.99 46.86
CA SER A 21 -29.94 6.83 47.75
C SER A 21 -30.93 5.69 47.48
N TRP A 22 -32.15 5.99 47.05
CA TRP A 22 -33.17 5.00 46.73
C TRP A 22 -32.93 4.27 45.38
N LEU A 23 -32.06 4.80 44.51
CA LEU A 23 -31.63 4.15 43.27
C LEU A 23 -30.29 3.40 43.44
N MET A 24 -29.62 3.56 44.58
CA MET A 24 -28.31 2.97 44.82
C MET A 24 -28.46 1.50 45.21
N PRO A 25 -28.05 0.56 44.32
CA PRO A 25 -27.96 -0.85 44.71
C PRO A 25 -26.74 -1.08 45.59
N GLU A 26 -26.78 -2.15 46.36
CA GLU A 26 -25.56 -2.65 47.00
C GLU A 26 -24.60 -3.19 45.94
N ILE A 27 -23.37 -2.69 45.92
CA ILE A 27 -22.39 -3.02 44.88
C ILE A 27 -21.06 -3.51 45.46
N ARG A 28 -20.41 -4.35 44.69
CA ARG A 28 -19.00 -4.69 44.86
C ARG A 28 -18.20 -4.13 43.73
N ARG A 29 -17.24 -3.27 44.02
CA ARG A 29 -16.35 -2.62 43.07
C ARG A 29 -14.94 -3.22 43.15
N ASN A 30 -14.47 -3.82 42.05
CA ASN A 30 -13.08 -4.23 41.83
C ASN A 30 -12.49 -3.42 40.65
N LYS A 31 -11.19 -3.55 40.38
CA LYS A 31 -10.44 -2.75 39.41
C LYS A 31 -11.18 -2.45 38.09
N LEU A 32 -11.57 -3.46 37.31
CA LEU A 32 -12.32 -3.34 36.06
C LEU A 32 -13.66 -4.10 36.14
N LYS A 33 -14.26 -4.16 37.33
CA LYS A 33 -15.48 -4.92 37.53
C LYS A 33 -16.35 -4.26 38.60
N LEU A 34 -17.61 -4.10 38.28
CA LEU A 34 -18.64 -3.66 39.17
C LEU A 34 -19.74 -4.71 39.19
N ILE A 35 -20.16 -5.15 40.37
CA ILE A 35 -21.18 -6.17 40.56
C ILE A 35 -22.29 -5.58 41.40
N ASN A 36 -23.51 -5.60 40.90
CA ASN A 36 -24.71 -5.34 41.71
C ASN A 36 -25.04 -6.60 42.53
N LEU A 37 -24.91 -6.51 43.85
CA LEU A 37 -25.11 -7.65 44.74
C LEU A 37 -26.60 -8.03 44.89
N THR A 38 -27.52 -7.12 44.57
CA THR A 38 -28.95 -7.36 44.68
C THR A 38 -29.47 -8.32 43.58
N ASN A 39 -28.95 -8.20 42.35
CA ASN A 39 -29.45 -8.96 41.21
C ASN A 39 -28.35 -9.71 40.43
N GLY A 40 -27.09 -9.60 40.84
CA GLY A 40 -25.96 -10.24 40.21
C GLY A 40 -25.49 -9.63 38.87
N SER A 41 -26.06 -8.51 38.43
CA SER A 41 -25.65 -7.82 37.20
C SER A 41 -24.20 -7.32 37.31
N LYS A 42 -23.48 -7.34 36.20
CA LYS A 42 -22.05 -7.00 36.17
C LYS A 42 -21.75 -6.02 35.03
N ILE A 43 -20.88 -5.06 35.31
CA ILE A 43 -20.17 -4.26 34.33
C ILE A 43 -18.70 -4.68 34.40
N GLU A 44 -18.13 -5.15 33.30
CA GLU A 44 -16.75 -5.60 33.25
C GLU A 44 -16.04 -4.84 32.13
N GLY A 45 -14.82 -4.36 32.37
CA GLY A 45 -13.94 -3.74 31.38
C GLY A 45 -12.80 -4.69 31.02
N GLU A 46 -12.45 -4.71 29.77
CA GLU A 46 -11.28 -5.43 29.24
C GLU A 46 -10.38 -4.41 28.55
N SER A 47 -9.06 -4.58 28.66
CA SER A 47 -8.13 -3.79 27.87
C SER A 47 -8.02 -4.36 26.47
N THR A 48 -7.65 -3.51 25.50
CA THR A 48 -7.47 -3.88 24.10
C THR A 48 -6.36 -4.92 23.96
N THR A 49 -6.73 -6.18 23.80
CA THR A 49 -5.82 -7.30 23.54
C THR A 49 -6.44 -8.21 22.48
N ASP A 50 -5.65 -9.04 21.82
CA ASP A 50 -6.10 -9.98 20.77
C ASP A 50 -7.18 -10.98 21.23
N ASN A 51 -7.45 -11.05 22.54
CA ASN A 51 -8.44 -11.94 23.17
C ASN A 51 -9.70 -11.24 23.67
N ILE A 52 -9.94 -9.98 23.28
CA ILE A 52 -11.15 -9.24 23.64
C ILE A 52 -12.41 -10.05 23.31
N GLY A 53 -13.31 -10.15 24.27
CA GLY A 53 -14.63 -10.76 24.08
C GLY A 53 -14.66 -12.29 24.08
N ARG A 54 -13.54 -12.99 24.23
CA ARG A 54 -13.52 -14.48 24.24
C ARG A 54 -13.89 -15.11 25.59
N GLY A 55 -14.47 -14.37 26.51
CA GLY A 55 -14.67 -14.79 27.91
C GLY A 55 -16.11 -15.07 28.34
N GLY A 56 -17.02 -15.49 27.46
CA GLY A 56 -18.40 -15.84 27.79
C GLY A 56 -19.46 -14.89 27.23
N ARG A 57 -20.73 -15.22 27.39
CA ARG A 57 -21.85 -14.43 26.86
C ARG A 57 -22.05 -13.14 27.66
N ARG A 58 -22.32 -12.06 26.95
CA ARG A 58 -22.62 -10.72 27.48
C ARG A 58 -24.01 -10.29 27.02
N THR A 59 -24.68 -9.47 27.82
CA THR A 59 -25.97 -8.85 27.42
C THR A 59 -25.74 -7.78 26.36
N ALA A 60 -24.69 -6.95 26.53
CA ALA A 60 -24.27 -5.94 25.57
C ALA A 60 -22.77 -5.68 25.70
N MET A 61 -22.16 -5.17 24.64
CA MET A 61 -20.76 -4.72 24.61
C MET A 61 -20.68 -3.31 24.05
N LEU A 62 -19.94 -2.44 24.74
CA LEU A 62 -19.48 -1.16 24.22
C LEU A 62 -18.00 -1.32 23.84
N ILE A 63 -17.66 -1.05 22.59
CA ILE A 63 -16.31 -1.12 22.06
C ILE A 63 -15.91 0.30 21.71
N ASP A 64 -15.04 0.87 22.53
CA ASP A 64 -14.60 2.25 22.43
C ASP A 64 -13.33 2.35 21.58
N GLU A 65 -13.13 3.50 20.93
CA GLU A 65 -12.01 3.77 20.01
C GLU A 65 -11.84 2.69 18.90
N PHE A 66 -12.97 2.15 18.42
CA PHE A 66 -12.98 0.96 17.55
C PHE A 66 -12.21 1.16 16.24
N ALA A 67 -12.18 2.36 15.67
CA ALA A 67 -11.42 2.64 14.45
C ALA A 67 -9.90 2.62 14.66
N ALA A 68 -9.42 2.72 15.91
CA ALA A 68 -7.99 2.74 16.25
C ALA A 68 -7.42 1.36 16.62
N PHE A 69 -8.23 0.29 16.57
CA PHE A 69 -7.76 -1.07 16.88
C PHE A 69 -6.72 -1.56 15.87
N GLU A 70 -5.71 -2.28 16.36
CA GLU A 70 -4.72 -2.93 15.49
C GLU A 70 -5.40 -3.88 14.48
N GLY A 71 -4.84 -4.00 13.26
CA GLY A 71 -5.46 -4.80 12.21
C GLY A 71 -6.82 -4.28 11.72
N GLY A 72 -7.15 -3.01 12.04
CA GLY A 72 -8.41 -2.39 11.62
C GLY A 72 -9.64 -2.87 12.38
N GLY A 73 -9.48 -3.66 13.44
CA GLY A 73 -10.57 -4.11 14.32
C GLY A 73 -11.41 -5.30 13.80
N TYR A 74 -11.05 -5.90 12.67
CA TYR A 74 -11.80 -7.04 12.10
C TYR A 74 -11.77 -8.28 12.98
N ASP A 75 -10.64 -8.57 13.63
CA ASP A 75 -10.52 -9.69 14.57
C ASP A 75 -11.43 -9.51 15.78
N VAL A 76 -11.54 -8.29 16.29
CA VAL A 76 -12.45 -7.94 17.38
C VAL A 76 -13.91 -8.04 16.94
N LEU A 77 -14.22 -7.58 15.72
CA LEU A 77 -15.57 -7.71 15.15
C LEU A 77 -16.00 -9.17 15.08
N SER A 78 -15.11 -10.05 14.59
CA SER A 78 -15.35 -11.50 14.51
C SER A 78 -15.44 -12.14 15.91
N ALA A 79 -14.46 -11.88 16.80
CA ALA A 79 -14.40 -12.48 18.13
C ALA A 79 -15.60 -12.13 19.02
N THR A 80 -16.19 -10.95 18.82
CA THR A 80 -17.34 -10.48 19.61
C THR A 80 -18.70 -10.86 19.00
N ALA A 81 -18.74 -11.40 17.78
CA ALA A 81 -19.99 -11.74 17.10
C ALA A 81 -20.83 -12.78 17.87
N ASP A 82 -20.18 -13.79 18.45
CA ASP A 82 -20.85 -14.86 19.19
C ASP A 82 -21.03 -14.55 20.68
N THR A 83 -20.44 -13.45 21.17
CA THR A 83 -20.47 -13.06 22.57
C THR A 83 -21.79 -12.38 22.95
N THR A 84 -22.34 -11.57 22.05
CA THR A 84 -23.59 -10.82 22.26
C THR A 84 -24.23 -10.40 20.96
N ASN A 85 -25.56 -10.30 20.96
CA ASN A 85 -26.33 -9.73 19.86
C ASN A 85 -26.45 -8.18 19.93
N SER A 86 -25.94 -7.55 21.00
CA SER A 86 -26.02 -6.10 21.21
C SER A 86 -24.61 -5.51 21.34
N ARG A 87 -24.12 -4.93 20.24
CA ARG A 87 -22.82 -4.28 20.20
C ARG A 87 -22.97 -2.80 19.85
N ILE A 88 -22.27 -1.96 20.59
CA ILE A 88 -22.18 -0.52 20.36
C ILE A 88 -20.72 -0.22 20.04
N PHE A 89 -20.47 0.31 18.85
CA PHE A 89 -19.14 0.72 18.41
C PHE A 89 -19.05 2.24 18.49
N ASN A 90 -18.08 2.75 19.24
CA ASN A 90 -17.81 4.17 19.39
C ASN A 90 -16.40 4.48 18.89
N SER A 91 -16.25 5.53 18.07
CA SER A 91 -14.94 6.04 17.65
C SER A 91 -15.07 7.34 16.88
N THR A 92 -13.97 8.07 16.78
CA THR A 92 -13.74 9.06 15.71
C THR A 92 -13.33 8.36 14.42
N PRO A 93 -13.50 8.98 13.24
CA PRO A 93 -12.99 8.45 12.00
C PRO A 93 -11.46 8.23 12.01
N ALA A 94 -11.02 7.13 11.38
CA ALA A 94 -9.60 6.86 11.15
C ALA A 94 -9.42 6.27 9.72
N GLY A 95 -9.84 7.03 8.72
CA GLY A 95 -9.88 6.57 7.33
C GLY A 95 -11.05 5.62 7.04
N THR A 96 -11.03 5.04 5.86
CA THR A 96 -12.07 4.12 5.36
C THR A 96 -11.67 2.64 5.48
N ALA A 97 -10.47 2.36 5.93
CA ALA A 97 -9.82 1.07 5.89
C ALA A 97 -9.87 0.33 7.25
N ASN A 98 -11.06 0.27 7.88
CA ASN A 98 -11.23 -0.38 9.18
C ASN A 98 -12.66 -0.90 9.37
N ALA A 99 -12.83 -1.81 10.36
CA ALA A 99 -14.12 -2.44 10.68
C ALA A 99 -15.18 -1.43 11.14
N PHE A 100 -14.81 -0.30 11.75
CA PHE A 100 -15.74 0.74 12.14
C PHE A 100 -16.41 1.39 10.92
N TYR A 101 -15.63 1.72 9.89
CA TYR A 101 -16.17 2.22 8.62
C TYR A 101 -17.01 1.16 7.92
N ALA A 102 -16.57 -0.11 7.90
CA ALA A 102 -17.33 -1.21 7.31
C ALA A 102 -18.70 -1.38 7.99
N GLN A 103 -18.78 -1.31 9.34
CA GLN A 103 -20.05 -1.34 10.07
C GLN A 103 -20.95 -0.16 9.71
N ARG A 104 -20.39 1.02 9.46
CA ARG A 104 -21.13 2.17 8.96
C ARG A 104 -21.77 1.91 7.59
N GLN A 105 -21.08 1.21 6.69
CA GLN A 105 -21.57 0.89 5.35
C GLN A 105 -22.59 -0.26 5.35
N ALA A 106 -22.49 -1.17 6.33
CA ALA A 106 -23.39 -2.32 6.46
C ALA A 106 -24.83 -1.98 6.92
N GLY A 107 -25.18 -0.69 7.04
CA GLY A 107 -26.52 -0.27 7.43
C GLY A 107 -26.81 -0.34 8.95
N THR A 108 -25.77 -0.52 9.78
CA THR A 108 -25.89 -0.46 11.22
C THR A 108 -26.47 0.89 11.66
N PRO A 109 -27.46 0.95 12.59
CA PRO A 109 -28.00 2.21 13.11
C PRO A 109 -26.90 3.12 13.65
N ARG A 110 -26.97 4.42 13.36
CA ARG A 110 -25.90 5.37 13.65
C ARG A 110 -26.38 6.52 14.52
N LEU A 111 -25.58 6.87 15.51
CA LEU A 111 -25.62 8.15 16.17
C LEU A 111 -24.40 8.95 15.74
N ARG A 112 -24.59 10.21 15.40
CA ARG A 112 -23.53 11.15 15.02
C ARG A 112 -23.54 12.30 16.00
N PHE A 113 -22.38 12.65 16.55
CA PHE A 113 -22.19 13.77 17.45
C PHE A 113 -21.21 14.75 16.79
N HIS A 114 -21.73 15.59 15.91
CA HIS A 114 -20.93 16.61 15.24
C HIS A 114 -20.89 17.89 16.06
N TRP A 115 -19.77 18.62 16.02
CA TRP A 115 -19.62 19.86 16.79
C TRP A 115 -20.69 20.90 16.46
N SER A 116 -21.18 20.95 15.23
CA SER A 116 -22.26 21.86 14.79
C SER A 116 -23.62 21.58 15.45
N GLU A 117 -23.77 20.44 16.11
CA GLU A 117 -24.96 20.08 16.88
C GLU A 117 -24.80 20.41 18.38
N HIS A 118 -23.59 20.78 18.81
CA HIS A 118 -23.31 21.12 20.19
C HIS A 118 -23.70 22.58 20.50
N PRO A 119 -24.53 22.87 21.51
CA PRO A 119 -25.07 24.22 21.76
C PRO A 119 -24.03 25.32 21.89
N GLU A 120 -22.91 25.05 22.56
CA GLU A 120 -21.86 26.05 22.79
C GLU A 120 -20.91 26.17 21.57
N LYS A 121 -20.55 25.04 20.94
CA LYS A 121 -19.62 25.01 19.82
C LYS A 121 -20.23 25.56 18.54
N ALA A 122 -21.53 25.42 18.38
CA ALA A 122 -22.32 25.92 17.27
C ALA A 122 -22.88 27.33 17.50
N ALA A 123 -22.49 28.02 18.56
CA ALA A 123 -22.93 29.39 18.78
C ALA A 123 -22.53 30.29 17.60
N GLY A 124 -23.50 30.98 16.98
CA GLY A 124 -23.28 31.80 15.79
C GLY A 124 -23.00 30.98 14.50
N LEU A 125 -23.49 29.75 14.40
CA LEU A 125 -23.31 28.89 13.23
C LEU A 125 -23.73 29.57 11.92
N TRP A 126 -22.83 29.49 10.92
CA TRP A 126 -23.16 29.84 9.53
C TRP A 126 -22.58 28.77 8.59
N TYR A 127 -22.85 28.88 7.30
CA TYR A 127 -22.33 27.96 6.28
C TYR A 127 -21.49 28.74 5.26
N ASP A 128 -20.34 28.19 4.87
CA ASP A 128 -19.51 28.74 3.80
C ASP A 128 -20.12 28.48 2.40
N ASP A 129 -19.44 28.95 1.35
CA ASP A 129 -19.92 28.83 -0.03
C ASP A 129 -20.05 27.39 -0.51
N ASP A 130 -19.29 26.46 0.11
CA ASP A 130 -19.34 25.00 -0.15
C ASP A 130 -20.39 24.28 0.71
N GLY A 131 -21.10 25.03 1.57
CA GLY A 131 -22.12 24.48 2.46
C GLY A 131 -21.59 23.80 3.73
N ASN A 132 -20.32 24.04 4.09
CA ASN A 132 -19.75 23.50 5.30
C ASN A 132 -20.09 24.37 6.51
N PRO A 133 -20.44 23.80 7.67
CA PRO A 133 -20.74 24.55 8.88
C PRO A 133 -19.49 25.25 9.42
N GLN A 134 -19.65 26.49 9.84
CA GLN A 134 -18.62 27.35 10.42
C GLN A 134 -19.13 27.97 11.71
N SER A 135 -18.24 28.19 12.68
CA SER A 135 -18.47 28.99 13.87
C SER A 135 -17.16 29.60 14.36
N ASP A 136 -17.23 30.62 15.23
CA ASP A 136 -16.02 31.20 15.82
C ASP A 136 -15.22 30.16 16.61
N TRP A 137 -15.89 29.24 17.28
CA TRP A 137 -15.26 28.12 17.97
C TRP A 137 -14.51 27.22 16.98
N TYR A 138 -15.15 26.83 15.88
CA TYR A 138 -14.56 25.97 14.85
C TYR A 138 -13.33 26.60 14.18
N ILE A 139 -13.41 27.89 13.84
CA ILE A 139 -12.28 28.63 13.29
C ILE A 139 -11.11 28.72 14.29
N GLY A 140 -11.42 28.90 15.58
CA GLY A 140 -10.42 28.88 16.65
C GLY A 140 -9.74 27.51 16.76
N GLU A 141 -10.50 26.43 16.71
CA GLU A 141 -9.97 25.06 16.74
C GLU A 141 -9.14 24.71 15.51
N LYS A 142 -9.55 25.14 14.30
CA LYS A 142 -8.75 24.98 13.07
C LYS A 142 -7.39 25.67 13.19
N LYS A 143 -7.34 26.87 13.77
CA LYS A 143 -6.08 27.60 13.99
C LYS A 143 -5.18 26.92 15.03
N ARG A 144 -5.77 26.29 16.04
CA ARG A 144 -5.07 25.59 17.12
C ARG A 144 -4.47 24.25 16.66
N ARG A 145 -5.14 23.56 15.73
CA ARG A 145 -4.73 22.26 15.22
C ARG A 145 -3.84 22.44 13.99
N ALA A 146 -2.66 21.83 14.01
CA ALA A 146 -1.68 22.04 12.96
C ALA A 146 -1.94 21.20 11.68
N HIS A 147 -2.78 20.17 11.78
CA HIS A 147 -2.92 19.16 10.71
C HIS A 147 -4.37 19.03 10.24
N GLU A 148 -4.58 19.12 8.94
CA GLU A 148 -5.89 18.96 8.29
C GLU A 148 -6.53 17.59 8.61
N VAL A 149 -5.73 16.53 8.73
CA VAL A 149 -6.20 15.19 9.12
C VAL A 149 -6.79 15.18 10.53
N GLU A 150 -6.22 15.93 11.48
CA GLU A 150 -6.76 16.05 12.83
C GLU A 150 -8.11 16.78 12.83
N ILE A 151 -8.25 17.81 11.99
CA ILE A 151 -9.50 18.54 11.80
C ILE A 151 -10.56 17.59 11.22
N ALA A 152 -10.24 16.90 10.13
CA ALA A 152 -11.12 15.93 9.49
C ALA A 152 -11.57 14.81 10.47
N THR A 153 -10.65 14.29 11.29
CA THR A 153 -10.91 13.24 12.27
C THR A 153 -11.75 13.73 13.45
N GLN A 154 -11.32 14.82 14.08
CA GLN A 154 -11.82 15.22 15.39
C GLN A 154 -12.99 16.22 15.33
N LEU A 155 -13.10 16.95 14.21
CA LEU A 155 -14.12 17.99 14.04
C LEU A 155 -15.14 17.61 12.97
N ASP A 156 -14.69 17.27 11.76
CA ASP A 156 -15.57 17.18 10.59
C ASP A 156 -16.25 15.81 10.44
N ILE A 157 -15.75 14.80 11.18
CA ILE A 157 -16.20 13.40 11.05
C ILE A 157 -16.04 12.96 9.57
N ASP A 158 -14.98 13.43 8.93
CA ASP A 158 -14.66 13.09 7.55
C ASP A 158 -13.76 11.85 7.50
N TYR A 159 -14.34 10.74 7.01
CA TYR A 159 -13.61 9.47 6.90
C TYR A 159 -12.55 9.49 5.81
N GLN A 160 -12.72 10.23 4.75
CA GLN A 160 -11.73 10.34 3.67
C GLN A 160 -10.59 11.24 4.08
N GLY A 161 -10.87 12.42 4.59
CA GLY A 161 -9.88 13.37 5.08
C GLY A 161 -9.15 12.89 6.34
N SER A 162 -9.70 11.94 7.10
CA SER A 162 -9.07 11.34 8.28
C SER A 162 -8.03 10.25 7.98
N ALA A 163 -7.88 9.84 6.73
CA ALA A 163 -6.78 8.97 6.32
C ALA A 163 -5.50 9.77 6.14
N TYR A 164 -4.36 9.21 6.58
CA TYR A 164 -3.05 9.77 6.26
C TYR A 164 -2.61 9.25 4.90
N PRO A 165 -2.71 10.04 3.80
CA PRO A 165 -2.34 9.56 2.48
C PRO A 165 -0.84 9.29 2.43
N PHE A 166 -0.45 8.17 1.84
CA PHE A 166 0.96 7.85 1.66
C PHE A 166 1.57 8.66 0.50
N PHE A 167 0.84 8.81 -0.59
CA PHE A 167 1.20 9.69 -1.70
C PHE A 167 0.46 11.02 -1.55
N ASP A 168 1.18 12.13 -1.62
CA ASP A 168 0.57 13.47 -1.48
C ASP A 168 -0.45 13.75 -2.60
N PRO A 169 -1.72 14.07 -2.28
CA PRO A 169 -2.78 14.28 -3.26
C PRO A 169 -2.49 15.40 -4.25
N LYS A 170 -1.84 16.50 -3.79
CA LYS A 170 -1.49 17.64 -4.67
C LYS A 170 -0.44 17.21 -5.69
N THR A 171 0.56 16.47 -5.25
CA THR A 171 1.58 15.91 -6.14
C THR A 171 0.95 14.95 -7.16
N LEU A 172 0.05 14.04 -6.74
CA LEU A 172 -0.64 13.14 -7.67
C LEU A 172 -1.49 13.90 -8.69
N GLN A 173 -2.15 14.98 -8.29
CA GLN A 173 -2.92 15.82 -9.21
C GLN A 173 -2.02 16.50 -10.25
N GLN A 174 -0.86 17.01 -9.83
CA GLN A 174 0.14 17.58 -10.75
C GLN A 174 0.69 16.54 -11.72
N LEU A 175 1.01 15.34 -11.24
CA LEU A 175 1.48 14.23 -12.07
C LEU A 175 0.41 13.82 -13.08
N LYS A 176 -0.85 13.73 -12.68
CA LYS A 176 -1.96 13.47 -13.60
C LYS A 176 -2.07 14.52 -14.70
N ALA A 177 -2.00 15.80 -14.34
CA ALA A 177 -2.09 16.88 -15.30
C ALA A 177 -0.91 16.92 -16.30
N ASN A 178 0.30 16.52 -15.86
CA ASN A 178 1.52 16.64 -16.64
C ASN A 178 1.82 15.40 -17.50
N TYR A 179 1.48 14.21 -17.03
CA TYR A 179 1.99 12.95 -17.64
C TYR A 179 0.90 12.00 -18.11
N VAL A 180 -0.33 12.05 -17.55
CA VAL A 180 -1.39 11.14 -17.97
C VAL A 180 -1.80 11.44 -19.40
N ARG A 181 -1.74 10.39 -20.23
CA ARG A 181 -2.15 10.43 -21.63
C ARG A 181 -2.77 9.11 -22.06
N LYS A 182 -3.56 9.13 -23.11
CA LYS A 182 -4.07 7.91 -23.69
C LYS A 182 -2.92 7.03 -24.18
N PRO A 183 -3.05 5.70 -24.12
CA PRO A 183 -2.07 4.81 -24.74
C PRO A 183 -2.03 5.05 -26.24
N ASP A 184 -0.83 4.94 -26.81
CA ASP A 184 -0.63 5.06 -28.26
C ASP A 184 -1.20 3.83 -28.99
N HIS A 185 -1.12 2.64 -28.34
CA HIS A 185 -1.69 1.41 -28.83
C HIS A 185 -2.39 0.65 -27.70
N VAL A 186 -3.49 -0.01 -28.01
CA VAL A 186 -4.21 -0.95 -27.15
C VAL A 186 -4.36 -2.25 -27.91
N GLY A 187 -4.20 -3.40 -27.24
CA GLY A 187 -4.34 -4.67 -27.92
C GLY A 187 -4.19 -5.88 -27.04
N SER A 188 -4.18 -7.02 -27.67
CA SER A 188 -4.02 -8.33 -27.06
C SER A 188 -2.64 -8.90 -27.37
N LEU A 189 -1.97 -9.44 -26.33
CA LEU A 189 -0.70 -10.14 -26.45
C LEU A 189 -0.93 -11.64 -26.49
N TYR A 190 -0.54 -12.27 -27.58
CA TYR A 190 -0.55 -13.72 -27.76
C TYR A 190 0.86 -14.27 -27.54
N VAL A 191 0.92 -15.48 -27.02
CA VAL A 191 2.16 -16.23 -26.81
C VAL A 191 2.17 -17.37 -27.79
N GLU A 192 3.13 -17.34 -28.71
CA GLU A 192 3.35 -18.37 -29.74
C GLU A 192 4.40 -19.39 -29.28
N ASP A 193 4.75 -20.36 -30.11
CA ASP A 193 5.76 -21.37 -29.84
C ASP A 193 7.09 -20.73 -29.45
N GLY A 194 7.73 -21.31 -28.40
CA GLY A 194 8.94 -20.75 -27.84
C GLY A 194 8.74 -19.46 -27.06
N TYR A 195 7.50 -19.15 -26.65
CA TYR A 195 7.10 -17.91 -25.92
C TYR A 195 7.39 -16.62 -26.71
N GLU A 196 7.34 -16.67 -28.02
CA GLU A 196 7.45 -15.48 -28.85
C GLU A 196 6.17 -14.63 -28.77
N PRO A 197 6.29 -13.29 -28.67
CA PRO A 197 5.16 -12.40 -28.58
C PRO A 197 4.56 -12.12 -29.96
N ARG A 198 3.23 -12.17 -30.04
CA ARG A 198 2.47 -11.61 -31.15
C ARG A 198 1.47 -10.60 -30.60
N PHE A 199 1.71 -9.34 -30.86
CA PHE A 199 0.79 -8.25 -30.51
C PHE A 199 -0.23 -8.06 -31.64
N VAL A 200 -1.49 -7.88 -31.25
CA VAL A 200 -2.59 -7.57 -32.16
C VAL A 200 -3.35 -6.39 -31.60
N GLU A 201 -3.46 -5.31 -32.37
CA GLU A 201 -4.26 -4.15 -31.99
C GLU A 201 -5.72 -4.55 -31.83
N ASP A 202 -6.32 -4.13 -30.72
CA ASP A 202 -7.69 -4.45 -30.33
C ASP A 202 -8.14 -3.47 -29.25
N ASP A 203 -9.20 -2.72 -29.49
CA ASP A 203 -9.71 -1.67 -28.60
C ASP A 203 -10.13 -2.18 -27.18
N VAL A 204 -10.39 -3.51 -27.08
CA VAL A 204 -10.75 -4.18 -25.82
C VAL A 204 -9.60 -4.99 -25.24
N GLY A 205 -8.42 -4.92 -25.84
CA GLY A 205 -7.22 -5.61 -25.39
C GLY A 205 -6.74 -5.18 -24.02
N LEU A 206 -6.06 -6.10 -23.31
CA LEU A 206 -5.58 -5.84 -21.94
C LEU A 206 -4.22 -5.11 -21.91
N LEU A 207 -3.46 -5.15 -23.02
CA LEU A 207 -2.15 -4.52 -23.11
C LEU A 207 -2.31 -3.08 -23.63
N LYS A 208 -1.81 -2.14 -22.85
CA LYS A 208 -1.73 -0.72 -23.19
C LYS A 208 -0.27 -0.34 -23.40
N LEU A 209 0.04 0.35 -24.49
CA LEU A 209 1.38 0.79 -24.83
C LEU A 209 1.42 2.31 -24.98
N TRP A 210 2.43 2.93 -24.37
CA TRP A 210 2.74 4.36 -24.48
C TRP A 210 4.10 4.55 -25.17
N CYS A 211 4.28 3.90 -26.30
CA CYS A 211 5.48 4.01 -27.12
C CYS A 211 5.12 3.78 -28.58
N GLU A 212 5.91 4.36 -29.46
CA GLU A 212 5.85 4.05 -30.89
C GLU A 212 6.29 2.61 -31.14
N LEU A 213 5.66 1.97 -32.10
CA LEU A 213 6.01 0.64 -32.57
C LEU A 213 6.61 0.71 -34.00
N ASP A 214 7.55 -0.16 -34.26
CA ASP A 214 8.09 -0.33 -35.63
C ASP A 214 7.09 -1.09 -36.52
N ARG A 215 7.48 -1.35 -37.77
CA ARG A 215 6.64 -2.07 -38.76
C ARG A 215 6.30 -3.50 -38.34
N ASP A 216 7.11 -4.08 -37.48
CA ASP A 216 6.93 -5.42 -36.93
C ASP A 216 6.18 -5.40 -35.60
N LEU A 217 5.54 -4.26 -35.26
CA LEU A 217 4.82 -4.00 -34.00
C LEU A 217 5.72 -4.23 -32.78
N ARG A 218 6.98 -3.81 -32.84
CA ARG A 218 7.97 -3.91 -31.78
C ARG A 218 8.34 -2.53 -31.23
N PRO A 219 8.58 -2.41 -29.92
CA PRO A 219 9.13 -1.20 -29.31
C PRO A 219 10.57 -0.93 -29.77
N PRO A 220 11.11 0.31 -29.56
CA PRO A 220 12.47 0.67 -29.92
C PRO A 220 13.53 -0.29 -29.35
N LYS A 221 14.49 -0.74 -30.18
CA LYS A 221 15.54 -1.72 -29.80
C LYS A 221 16.82 -1.08 -29.27
N ASP A 222 16.93 0.23 -29.30
CA ASP A 222 18.07 1.00 -28.78
C ASP A 222 17.97 1.30 -27.27
N ARG A 223 16.93 0.83 -26.63
CA ARG A 223 16.61 1.06 -25.21
C ARG A 223 16.71 -0.21 -24.39
N GLU A 224 16.97 -0.05 -23.09
CA GLU A 224 16.89 -1.14 -22.10
C GLU A 224 15.60 -1.02 -21.31
N TYR A 225 14.92 -2.15 -21.09
CA TYR A 225 13.64 -2.18 -20.41
C TYR A 225 13.65 -3.00 -19.12
N VAL A 226 12.81 -2.60 -18.18
CA VAL A 226 12.49 -3.35 -16.96
C VAL A 226 11.02 -3.71 -16.98
N VAL A 227 10.72 -4.95 -16.65
CA VAL A 227 9.36 -5.46 -16.48
C VAL A 227 9.14 -5.79 -15.01
N GLY A 228 8.22 -5.12 -14.36
CA GLY A 228 7.79 -5.37 -12.98
C GLY A 228 6.44 -6.07 -12.97
N CYS A 229 6.29 -7.11 -12.13
CA CYS A 229 5.05 -7.87 -12.04
C CYS A 229 4.60 -8.03 -10.60
N ASP A 230 3.33 -7.77 -10.37
CA ASP A 230 2.57 -8.16 -9.18
C ASP A 230 1.56 -9.24 -9.56
N ILE A 231 1.50 -10.34 -8.79
CA ILE A 231 0.82 -11.56 -9.22
C ILE A 231 -0.29 -11.95 -8.24
N SER A 232 -1.52 -12.06 -8.75
CA SER A 232 -2.68 -12.60 -8.05
C SER A 232 -2.95 -14.06 -8.41
N GLN A 233 -3.94 -14.67 -7.75
CA GLN A 233 -4.39 -16.04 -8.04
C GLN A 233 -5.18 -16.17 -9.36
N GLY A 234 -5.64 -15.06 -9.95
CA GLY A 234 -6.47 -15.08 -11.14
C GLY A 234 -7.91 -15.56 -10.91
N THR A 235 -8.39 -15.48 -9.68
CA THR A 235 -9.76 -15.93 -9.27
C THR A 235 -10.83 -14.87 -9.45
N GLY A 236 -10.45 -13.68 -9.91
CA GLY A 236 -11.35 -12.53 -10.11
C GLY A 236 -11.34 -11.52 -8.94
N ALA A 237 -10.64 -11.82 -7.85
CA ALA A 237 -10.61 -10.98 -6.65
C ALA A 237 -9.61 -9.82 -6.75
N SER A 238 -8.36 -10.11 -7.13
CA SER A 238 -7.27 -9.13 -7.32
C SER A 238 -6.79 -9.15 -8.76
N ASP A 239 -6.28 -8.02 -9.23
CA ASP A 239 -5.57 -7.96 -10.49
C ASP A 239 -4.16 -8.60 -10.37
N SER A 240 -3.69 -9.24 -11.43
CA SER A 240 -2.27 -9.35 -11.69
C SER A 240 -1.88 -8.17 -12.59
N ALA A 241 -0.76 -7.51 -12.32
CA ALA A 241 -0.31 -6.35 -13.06
C ALA A 241 1.12 -6.52 -13.59
N ILE A 242 1.33 -6.11 -14.84
CA ILE A 242 2.66 -5.95 -15.43
C ILE A 242 2.85 -4.49 -15.78
N SER A 243 4.01 -3.95 -15.45
CA SER A 243 4.49 -2.64 -15.87
C SER A 243 5.80 -2.78 -16.61
N VAL A 244 5.95 -2.06 -17.73
CA VAL A 244 7.21 -2.00 -18.49
C VAL A 244 7.71 -0.57 -18.49
N VAL A 245 8.98 -0.38 -18.15
CA VAL A 245 9.60 0.94 -18.01
C VAL A 245 10.92 0.98 -18.78
N ASP A 246 11.16 2.07 -19.51
CA ASP A 246 12.46 2.37 -20.08
C ASP A 246 13.46 2.66 -18.95
N ARG A 247 14.52 1.91 -18.92
CA ARG A 247 15.52 1.93 -17.85
C ARG A 247 16.35 3.22 -17.81
N LEU A 248 16.43 3.95 -18.91
CA LEU A 248 17.20 5.18 -19.01
C LEU A 248 16.36 6.41 -18.67
N SER A 249 15.22 6.55 -19.34
CA SER A 249 14.32 7.70 -19.16
C SER A 249 13.43 7.61 -17.92
N GLY A 250 13.16 6.38 -17.42
CA GLY A 250 12.19 6.14 -16.36
C GLY A 250 10.74 6.24 -16.83
N GLU A 251 10.49 6.32 -18.14
CA GLU A 251 9.15 6.41 -18.69
C GLU A 251 8.47 5.04 -18.74
N LYS A 252 7.25 4.97 -18.26
CA LYS A 252 6.43 3.76 -18.38
C LYS A 252 5.95 3.60 -19.82
N MET A 253 6.30 2.47 -20.41
CA MET A 253 6.04 2.14 -21.81
C MET A 253 4.84 1.23 -22.01
N ALA A 254 4.53 0.36 -21.03
CA ALA A 254 3.42 -0.56 -21.14
C ALA A 254 2.80 -0.92 -19.79
N GLU A 255 1.53 -1.33 -19.86
CA GLU A 255 0.75 -1.84 -18.73
C GLU A 255 -0.17 -2.97 -19.20
N LEU A 256 -0.20 -4.07 -18.45
CA LEU A 256 -1.15 -5.16 -18.64
C LEU A 256 -1.73 -5.54 -17.28
N CYS A 257 -3.07 -5.58 -17.18
CA CYS A 257 -3.77 -5.96 -15.95
C CYS A 257 -4.83 -7.00 -16.24
N SER A 258 -4.96 -8.00 -15.36
CA SER A 258 -6.03 -8.99 -15.41
C SER A 258 -6.26 -9.64 -14.07
N ASN A 259 -7.51 -9.84 -13.69
CA ASN A 259 -7.89 -10.58 -12.48
C ASN A 259 -8.32 -12.03 -12.76
N ARG A 260 -8.26 -12.49 -14.01
CA ARG A 260 -8.75 -13.81 -14.43
C ARG A 260 -7.67 -14.73 -15.01
N ILE A 261 -6.47 -14.22 -15.24
CA ILE A 261 -5.37 -15.00 -15.79
C ILE A 261 -4.63 -15.69 -14.64
N SER A 262 -4.45 -17.01 -14.75
CA SER A 262 -3.71 -17.78 -13.75
C SER A 262 -2.24 -17.38 -13.70
N ALA A 263 -1.56 -17.61 -12.56
CA ALA A 263 -0.16 -17.22 -12.36
C ALA A 263 0.78 -17.82 -13.41
N ASN A 264 0.57 -19.08 -13.85
CA ASN A 264 1.39 -19.71 -14.89
C ASN A 264 1.21 -19.01 -16.24
N ARG A 265 -0.06 -18.81 -16.65
CA ARG A 265 -0.33 -18.13 -17.92
C ARG A 265 0.14 -16.67 -17.90
N PHE A 266 0.07 -16.03 -16.74
CA PHE A 266 0.57 -14.66 -16.56
C PHE A 266 2.10 -14.59 -16.65
N ALA A 267 2.83 -15.65 -16.21
CA ALA A 267 4.27 -15.80 -16.41
C ALA A 267 4.65 -15.90 -17.88
N GLU A 268 3.92 -16.70 -18.66
CA GLU A 268 4.13 -16.79 -20.11
C GLU A 268 3.94 -15.44 -20.83
N LEU A 269 2.88 -14.69 -20.45
CA LEU A 269 2.64 -13.34 -20.96
C LEU A 269 3.75 -12.36 -20.57
N ALA A 270 4.24 -12.44 -19.32
CA ALA A 270 5.33 -11.59 -18.86
C ALA A 270 6.64 -11.87 -19.62
N VAL A 271 6.95 -13.15 -19.86
CA VAL A 271 8.13 -13.53 -20.67
C VAL A 271 7.97 -13.09 -22.14
N ALA A 272 6.79 -13.30 -22.72
CA ALA A 272 6.51 -12.81 -24.08
C ALA A 272 6.65 -11.28 -24.17
N LEU A 273 6.17 -10.56 -23.13
CA LEU A 273 6.34 -9.11 -23.06
C LEU A 273 7.81 -8.71 -22.90
N CYS A 274 8.59 -9.43 -22.08
CA CYS A 274 10.04 -9.22 -22.00
C CYS A 274 10.73 -9.44 -23.35
N ARG A 275 10.27 -10.38 -24.16
CA ARG A 275 10.79 -10.64 -25.51
C ARG A 275 10.28 -9.64 -26.54
N MET A 276 9.09 -9.06 -26.35
CA MET A 276 8.59 -7.94 -27.14
C MET A 276 9.45 -6.70 -26.95
N PHE A 277 9.82 -6.40 -25.71
CA PHE A 277 10.66 -5.26 -25.32
C PHE A 277 12.14 -5.65 -25.30
N ARG A 278 12.66 -6.07 -26.44
CA ARG A 278 14.09 -6.38 -26.60
C ARG A 278 14.89 -5.10 -26.74
N GLY A 279 16.01 -5.04 -26.03
CA GLY A 279 16.97 -3.95 -26.11
C GLY A 279 18.17 -4.28 -27.00
N PRO A 280 19.29 -3.56 -26.81
CA PRO A 280 20.53 -3.80 -27.55
C PRO A 280 20.99 -5.26 -27.48
N ASN A 281 21.56 -5.77 -28.57
CA ASN A 281 21.99 -7.16 -28.72
C ASN A 281 20.85 -8.19 -28.60
N ASP A 282 19.64 -7.80 -28.92
CA ASP A 282 18.42 -8.64 -28.86
C ASP A 282 18.13 -9.23 -27.47
N ARG A 283 18.64 -8.58 -26.42
CA ARG A 283 18.43 -9.00 -25.06
C ARG A 283 17.03 -8.59 -24.59
N GLY A 284 16.23 -9.55 -24.14
CA GLY A 284 14.91 -9.28 -23.57
C GLY A 284 14.99 -8.40 -22.31
N ALA A 285 13.87 -7.76 -21.93
CA ALA A 285 13.77 -6.87 -20.79
C ALA A 285 14.15 -7.55 -19.45
N TYR A 286 14.62 -6.78 -18.48
CA TYR A 286 14.95 -7.28 -17.15
C TYR A 286 13.69 -7.48 -16.32
N LEU A 287 13.42 -8.72 -15.89
CA LEU A 287 12.19 -9.10 -15.21
C LEU A 287 12.37 -9.14 -13.69
N ILE A 288 11.50 -8.44 -12.97
CA ILE A 288 11.36 -8.50 -11.51
C ILE A 288 9.89 -8.74 -11.14
N TRP A 289 9.64 -9.58 -10.14
CA TRP A 289 8.27 -9.85 -9.65
C TRP A 289 8.23 -10.02 -8.14
N GLU A 290 7.04 -9.83 -7.55
CA GLU A 290 6.81 -10.19 -6.16
C GLU A 290 6.73 -11.72 -6.02
N ALA A 291 7.71 -12.31 -5.33
CA ALA A 291 7.90 -13.76 -5.26
C ALA A 291 7.18 -14.43 -4.08
N THR A 292 6.23 -13.75 -3.43
CA THR A 292 5.40 -14.30 -2.35
C THR A 292 4.09 -14.86 -2.90
N GLY A 293 3.43 -15.74 -2.17
CA GLY A 293 2.13 -16.31 -2.58
C GLY A 293 2.14 -16.88 -4.00
N PRO A 294 1.23 -16.38 -4.89
CA PRO A 294 1.13 -16.83 -6.30
C PRO A 294 2.39 -16.56 -7.10
N GLY A 295 3.19 -15.55 -6.72
CA GLY A 295 4.45 -15.22 -7.37
C GLY A 295 5.50 -16.34 -7.33
N ARG A 296 5.37 -17.34 -6.44
CA ARG A 296 6.23 -18.54 -6.44
C ARG A 296 5.93 -19.43 -7.65
N THR A 297 4.64 -19.64 -7.95
CA THR A 297 4.21 -20.41 -9.12
C THR A 297 4.60 -19.69 -10.40
N PHE A 298 4.35 -18.37 -10.47
CA PHE A 298 4.82 -17.51 -11.56
C PHE A 298 6.32 -17.66 -11.78
N GLY A 299 7.14 -17.51 -10.73
CA GLY A 299 8.60 -17.59 -10.82
C GLY A 299 9.10 -18.97 -11.28
N ARG A 300 8.47 -20.05 -10.84
CA ARG A 300 8.78 -21.39 -11.33
C ARG A 300 8.54 -21.49 -12.82
N THR A 301 7.39 -21.06 -13.34
CA THR A 301 7.09 -21.07 -14.77
C THR A 301 8.08 -20.20 -15.56
N VAL A 302 8.44 -19.02 -15.06
CA VAL A 302 9.45 -18.16 -15.71
C VAL A 302 10.80 -18.87 -15.87
N VAL A 303 11.25 -19.57 -14.81
CA VAL A 303 12.60 -20.15 -14.76
C VAL A 303 12.64 -21.54 -15.40
N GLU A 304 11.67 -22.43 -15.07
CA GLU A 304 11.69 -23.84 -15.46
C GLU A 304 11.02 -24.08 -16.82
N ASP A 305 9.84 -23.46 -17.08
CA ASP A 305 9.08 -23.71 -18.29
C ASP A 305 9.50 -22.76 -19.43
N CYS A 306 9.65 -21.46 -19.13
CA CYS A 306 10.01 -20.45 -20.12
C CYS A 306 11.53 -20.29 -20.32
N GLU A 307 12.35 -20.82 -19.41
CA GLU A 307 13.82 -20.73 -19.39
C GLU A 307 14.33 -19.29 -19.55
N TYR A 308 13.62 -18.31 -18.91
CA TYR A 308 13.97 -16.90 -19.04
C TYR A 308 15.04 -16.50 -18.02
N ALA A 309 16.24 -16.13 -18.51
CA ALA A 309 17.42 -15.93 -17.68
C ALA A 309 17.63 -14.47 -17.20
N ASN A 310 17.03 -13.45 -17.89
CA ASN A 310 17.26 -12.03 -17.53
C ASN A 310 16.35 -11.57 -16.40
N ILE A 311 16.53 -12.16 -15.21
CA ILE A 311 15.65 -12.00 -14.04
C ILE A 311 16.37 -11.41 -12.82
N TYR A 312 15.58 -10.84 -11.92
CA TYR A 312 16.06 -10.26 -10.65
C TYR A 312 16.37 -11.35 -9.62
N PHE A 313 17.53 -11.22 -8.97
CA PHE A 313 17.90 -11.94 -7.76
C PHE A 313 18.24 -10.95 -6.67
N LYS A 314 17.74 -11.19 -5.47
CA LYS A 314 18.07 -10.35 -4.30
C LYS A 314 19.58 -10.43 -4.00
N THR A 315 20.23 -9.28 -3.88
CA THR A 315 21.62 -9.20 -3.45
C THR A 315 21.65 -8.98 -1.94
N ASP A 316 22.45 -9.75 -1.21
CA ASP A 316 22.69 -9.52 0.21
C ASP A 316 23.63 -8.34 0.37
N GLU A 317 23.07 -7.19 0.76
CA GLU A 317 23.83 -5.94 0.96
C GLU A 317 24.70 -5.97 2.23
N THR A 318 24.41 -6.88 3.17
CA THR A 318 25.15 -7.02 4.43
C THR A 318 26.43 -7.83 4.26
N SER A 319 26.53 -8.61 3.19
CA SER A 319 27.71 -9.39 2.87
C SER A 319 28.77 -8.54 2.17
N LEU A 320 30.00 -8.51 2.69
CA LEU A 320 31.17 -7.87 2.06
C LEU A 320 31.43 -8.32 0.61
N ARG A 321 30.95 -9.52 0.24
CA ARG A 321 31.05 -10.09 -1.12
C ARG A 321 29.77 -9.91 -1.94
N ARG A 322 28.74 -9.19 -1.46
CA ARG A 322 27.45 -8.98 -2.14
C ARG A 322 26.92 -10.28 -2.77
N LYS A 323 26.83 -11.33 -1.97
CA LYS A 323 26.41 -12.65 -2.46
C LYS A 323 24.98 -12.55 -2.98
N GLN A 324 24.76 -12.96 -4.22
CA GLN A 324 23.44 -13.04 -4.82
C GLN A 324 22.67 -14.21 -4.19
N SER A 325 21.41 -14.01 -3.89
CA SER A 325 20.51 -15.06 -3.39
C SER A 325 20.28 -16.11 -4.49
N ASP A 326 20.17 -17.38 -4.10
CA ASP A 326 19.81 -18.45 -5.03
C ASP A 326 18.31 -18.45 -5.39
N ARG A 327 17.51 -17.55 -4.77
CA ARG A 327 16.06 -17.45 -5.00
C ARG A 327 15.76 -16.28 -5.91
N PRO A 328 15.13 -16.51 -7.08
CA PRO A 328 14.73 -15.46 -8.00
C PRO A 328 13.52 -14.68 -7.49
N GLY A 329 13.39 -13.43 -7.93
CA GLY A 329 12.29 -12.53 -7.57
C GLY A 329 12.53 -11.74 -6.29
N TRP A 330 11.65 -10.80 -6.02
CA TRP A 330 11.64 -9.95 -4.84
C TRP A 330 10.67 -10.52 -3.79
N PHE A 331 11.14 -10.70 -2.56
CA PHE A 331 10.32 -11.24 -1.47
C PHE A 331 9.82 -10.10 -0.60
N SER A 332 8.50 -9.98 -0.51
CA SER A 332 7.82 -8.98 0.30
C SER A 332 7.95 -9.28 1.79
N THR A 333 8.31 -8.23 2.54
CA THR A 333 8.17 -8.15 4.00
C THR A 333 7.45 -6.84 4.29
N GLY A 334 6.81 -6.70 5.47
CA GLY A 334 6.08 -5.47 5.79
C GLY A 334 6.94 -4.20 5.69
N GLU A 335 8.18 -4.25 6.17
CA GLU A 335 9.15 -3.16 6.05
C GLU A 335 9.63 -2.99 4.61
N GLY A 336 9.96 -4.10 3.93
CA GLY A 336 10.39 -4.06 2.53
C GLY A 336 9.33 -3.52 1.58
N LYS A 337 8.03 -3.77 1.84
CA LYS A 337 6.93 -3.19 1.06
C LYS A 337 6.83 -1.68 1.26
N LYS A 338 7.00 -1.20 2.49
CA LYS A 338 7.04 0.24 2.78
C LYS A 338 8.21 0.92 2.06
N ASP A 339 9.40 0.34 2.11
CA ASP A 339 10.59 0.87 1.43
C ASP A 339 10.43 0.86 -0.10
N LEU A 340 9.82 -0.18 -0.65
CA LEU A 340 9.49 -0.27 -2.07
C LEU A 340 8.59 0.89 -2.51
N LEU A 341 7.51 1.12 -1.77
CA LEU A 341 6.57 2.21 -2.03
C LEU A 341 7.20 3.60 -1.82
N MET A 342 8.04 3.77 -0.78
CA MET A 342 8.79 5.02 -0.57
C MET A 342 9.70 5.33 -1.76
N ASN A 343 10.42 4.33 -2.27
CA ASN A 343 11.27 4.48 -3.45
C ASN A 343 10.48 4.93 -4.69
N TYR A 344 9.30 4.34 -4.89
CA TYR A 344 8.42 4.71 -6.00
C TYR A 344 7.88 6.12 -5.85
N ARG A 345 7.41 6.50 -4.65
CA ARG A 345 6.97 7.87 -4.35
C ARG A 345 8.05 8.90 -4.66
N ASP A 346 9.28 8.65 -4.18
CA ASP A 346 10.41 9.53 -4.41
C ASP A 346 10.77 9.61 -5.92
N ALA A 347 10.65 8.49 -6.65
CA ALA A 347 10.89 8.47 -8.08
C ALA A 347 9.85 9.28 -8.86
N LEU A 348 8.57 9.23 -8.48
CA LEU A 348 7.51 10.06 -9.04
C LEU A 348 7.76 11.56 -8.79
N VAL A 349 8.04 11.94 -7.54
CA VAL A 349 8.29 13.35 -7.15
C VAL A 349 9.51 13.92 -7.84
N THR A 350 10.57 13.13 -8.01
CA THR A 350 11.83 13.58 -8.62
C THR A 350 11.87 13.45 -10.14
N GLY A 351 10.78 13.02 -10.78
CA GLY A 351 10.70 12.79 -12.22
C GLY A 351 11.59 11.66 -12.75
N LYS A 352 12.04 10.75 -11.86
CA LYS A 352 12.80 9.55 -12.24
C LYS A 352 11.91 8.41 -12.69
N PHE A 353 10.62 8.51 -12.44
CA PHE A 353 9.60 7.64 -12.97
C PHE A 353 8.47 8.49 -13.54
N LEU A 354 8.26 8.40 -14.84
CA LEU A 354 7.23 9.13 -15.57
C LEU A 354 6.07 8.18 -15.86
N ASN A 355 4.92 8.46 -15.25
CA ASN A 355 3.77 7.55 -15.31
C ASN A 355 2.61 8.13 -16.13
N PRO A 356 2.35 7.61 -17.36
CA PRO A 356 1.23 8.03 -18.17
C PRO A 356 -0.10 7.34 -17.82
N SER A 357 -0.08 6.33 -16.92
CA SER A 357 -1.28 5.56 -16.56
C SER A 357 -2.13 6.27 -15.53
N GLU A 358 -3.34 6.65 -15.90
CA GLU A 358 -4.32 7.19 -14.96
C GLU A 358 -4.71 6.17 -13.88
N LYS A 359 -4.89 4.88 -14.26
CA LYS A 359 -5.21 3.78 -13.33
C LYS A 359 -4.17 3.69 -12.22
N SER A 360 -2.89 3.73 -12.56
CA SER A 360 -1.81 3.66 -11.57
C SER A 360 -1.84 4.85 -10.59
N LEU A 361 -2.01 6.08 -11.08
CA LEU A 361 -2.05 7.26 -10.21
C LEU A 361 -3.33 7.34 -9.36
N ILE A 362 -4.45 6.77 -9.82
CA ILE A 362 -5.65 6.62 -9.00
C ILE A 362 -5.39 5.62 -7.87
N GLN A 363 -4.83 4.45 -8.17
CA GLN A 363 -4.46 3.46 -7.16
C GLN A 363 -3.43 4.00 -6.16
N ALA A 364 -2.45 4.78 -6.61
CA ALA A 364 -1.48 5.43 -5.72
C ALA A 364 -2.16 6.32 -4.67
N GLY A 365 -3.19 7.06 -5.05
CA GLY A 365 -3.98 7.90 -4.14
C GLY A 365 -4.77 7.13 -3.07
N GLN A 366 -4.88 5.82 -3.20
CA GLN A 366 -5.60 4.97 -2.26
C GLN A 366 -4.69 4.36 -1.18
N PHE A 367 -3.35 4.53 -1.27
CA PHE A 367 -2.44 4.09 -0.23
C PHE A 367 -2.41 5.05 0.95
N VAL A 368 -2.54 4.49 2.15
CA VAL A 368 -2.62 5.23 3.42
C VAL A 368 -1.65 4.67 4.45
N TYR A 369 -1.24 5.54 5.39
CA TYR A 369 -0.57 5.09 6.60
C TYR A 369 -1.62 4.56 7.58
N LEU A 370 -1.41 3.35 8.06
CA LEU A 370 -2.17 2.81 9.20
C LEU A 370 -1.61 3.36 10.53
N PRO A 371 -2.38 3.33 11.63
CA PRO A 371 -1.90 3.71 12.96
C PRO A 371 -0.65 2.95 13.41
N SER A 372 -0.46 1.72 12.94
CA SER A 372 0.75 0.91 13.14
C SER A 372 1.99 1.43 12.41
N GLY A 373 1.87 2.47 11.59
CA GLY A 373 2.93 2.99 10.72
C GLY A 373 3.19 2.15 9.46
N ARG A 374 2.41 1.10 9.24
CA ARG A 374 2.40 0.35 7.97
C ARG A 374 1.74 1.17 6.88
N VAL A 375 2.08 0.86 5.64
CA VAL A 375 1.46 1.45 4.45
C VAL A 375 0.66 0.36 3.75
N GLU A 376 -0.63 0.58 3.59
CA GLU A 376 -1.53 -0.37 2.92
C GLU A 376 -2.47 0.35 1.97
N HIS A 377 -3.02 -0.39 1.00
CA HIS A 377 -4.07 0.12 0.14
C HIS A 377 -5.38 0.20 0.91
N GLY A 378 -6.06 1.34 0.87
CA GLY A 378 -7.28 1.59 1.65
C GLY A 378 -8.42 0.60 1.40
N GLY A 379 -8.46 -0.03 0.23
CA GLY A 379 -9.42 -1.09 -0.09
C GLY A 379 -9.10 -2.46 0.52
N ALA A 380 -7.80 -2.77 0.72
CA ALA A 380 -7.37 -4.08 1.20
C ALA A 380 -7.80 -4.38 2.64
N SER A 381 -8.09 -3.35 3.43
CA SER A 381 -8.50 -3.48 4.84
C SER A 381 -10.01 -3.46 5.05
N THR A 382 -10.83 -3.33 3.99
CA THR A 382 -12.30 -3.22 4.11
C THR A 382 -13.04 -4.53 3.90
N THR A 383 -12.37 -5.60 3.47
CA THR A 383 -13.02 -6.88 3.15
C THR A 383 -12.71 -7.95 4.19
N ILE A 384 -13.76 -8.58 4.71
CA ILE A 384 -13.71 -9.74 5.61
C ILE A 384 -13.08 -10.96 4.90
N ASP A 385 -13.26 -11.02 3.59
CA ASP A 385 -12.62 -12.00 2.70
C ASP A 385 -11.72 -11.28 1.70
N PRO A 386 -10.38 -11.42 1.82
CA PRO A 386 -9.44 -10.84 0.86
C PRO A 386 -9.68 -11.29 -0.59
N SER A 387 -10.44 -12.38 -0.79
CA SER A 387 -10.78 -12.91 -2.11
C SER A 387 -11.97 -12.20 -2.78
N ASP A 388 -12.76 -11.42 -2.06
CA ASP A 388 -14.00 -10.79 -2.56
C ASP A 388 -13.87 -9.28 -2.87
N SER A 389 -12.70 -8.69 -2.75
CA SER A 389 -12.48 -7.28 -3.04
C SER A 389 -12.29 -7.01 -4.54
N ARG A 390 -13.37 -6.77 -5.26
CA ARG A 390 -13.40 -6.63 -6.72
C ARG A 390 -12.63 -5.44 -7.31
N ASP A 391 -12.16 -4.46 -6.52
CA ASP A 391 -11.64 -3.21 -7.10
C ASP A 391 -10.38 -2.59 -6.44
N ASN A 392 -9.67 -3.25 -5.49
CA ASN A 392 -8.84 -2.44 -4.61
C ASN A 392 -7.57 -3.10 -4.03
N HIS A 393 -6.59 -3.46 -4.84
CA HIS A 393 -5.32 -3.99 -4.29
C HIS A 393 -4.07 -3.16 -4.59
N GLY A 394 -4.14 -2.15 -5.44
CA GLY A 394 -2.97 -1.33 -5.78
C GLY A 394 -1.91 -2.08 -6.59
N ASP A 395 -2.31 -3.15 -7.28
CA ASP A 395 -1.41 -4.10 -7.96
C ASP A 395 -0.54 -3.41 -9.04
N VAL A 396 -1.10 -2.42 -9.75
CA VAL A 396 -0.33 -1.63 -10.73
C VAL A 396 0.75 -0.80 -10.04
N VAL A 397 0.46 -0.25 -8.87
CA VAL A 397 1.43 0.54 -8.08
C VAL A 397 2.58 -0.34 -7.59
N ILE A 398 2.31 -1.59 -7.20
CA ILE A 398 3.37 -2.54 -6.80
C ILE A 398 4.24 -2.92 -8.00
N ALA A 399 3.64 -3.19 -9.18
CA ALA A 399 4.38 -3.47 -10.40
C ALA A 399 5.28 -2.28 -10.81
N ASP A 400 4.75 -1.05 -10.75
CA ASP A 400 5.51 0.18 -11.01
C ASP A 400 6.64 0.37 -9.99
N ALA A 401 6.37 0.12 -8.71
CA ALA A 401 7.35 0.25 -7.63
C ALA A 401 8.51 -0.76 -7.76
N LEU A 402 8.23 -1.98 -8.24
CA LEU A 402 9.28 -2.96 -8.58
C LEU A 402 10.17 -2.46 -9.71
N CYS A 403 9.61 -1.83 -10.75
CA CYS A 403 10.40 -1.18 -11.79
C CYS A 403 11.25 -0.03 -11.22
N ALA A 404 10.66 0.85 -10.42
CA ALA A 404 11.36 1.98 -9.78
C ALA A 404 12.54 1.53 -8.91
N LYS A 405 12.41 0.38 -8.21
CA LYS A 405 13.49 -0.24 -7.45
C LYS A 405 14.72 -0.53 -8.33
N ILE A 406 14.51 -1.10 -9.51
CA ILE A 406 15.60 -1.42 -10.45
C ILE A 406 16.24 -0.15 -11.00
N LEU A 407 15.47 0.88 -11.31
CA LEU A 407 15.99 2.17 -11.75
C LEU A 407 16.93 2.78 -10.69
N ARG A 408 16.54 2.72 -9.41
CA ARG A 408 17.34 3.22 -8.29
C ARG A 408 18.64 2.44 -8.09
N GLU A 409 18.60 1.11 -8.17
CA GLU A 409 19.78 0.25 -8.01
C GLU A 409 20.82 0.52 -9.09
N ARG A 410 20.39 0.77 -10.33
CA ARG A 410 21.28 1.16 -11.42
C ARG A 410 21.97 2.50 -11.15
N ALA A 411 21.19 3.53 -10.82
CA ALA A 411 21.75 4.86 -10.53
C ALA A 411 22.76 4.84 -9.39
N SER A 412 22.57 3.99 -8.38
CA SER A 412 23.53 3.79 -7.29
C SER A 412 24.82 3.12 -7.76
N ARG A 413 24.74 2.12 -8.65
CA ARG A 413 25.90 1.42 -9.21
C ARG A 413 26.73 2.32 -10.13
N GLU A 414 26.08 3.16 -10.94
CA GLU A 414 26.76 4.13 -11.80
C GLU A 414 27.53 5.18 -10.97
N LYS A 415 26.88 5.77 -9.97
CA LYS A 415 27.55 6.69 -9.04
C LYS A 415 28.74 6.05 -8.29
N GLN A 416 28.64 4.77 -7.96
CA GLN A 416 29.73 4.03 -7.33
C GLN A 416 30.88 3.79 -8.31
N ARG A 417 30.59 3.43 -9.56
CA ARG A 417 31.59 3.30 -10.63
C ARG A 417 32.32 4.61 -10.91
N GLU A 418 31.59 5.73 -10.93
CA GLU A 418 32.21 7.07 -11.08
C GLU A 418 33.13 7.41 -9.88
N LYS A 419 32.71 7.07 -8.65
CA LYS A 419 33.55 7.25 -7.44
C LYS A 419 34.77 6.33 -7.41
N ASP A 420 34.63 5.11 -7.97
CA ASP A 420 35.72 4.12 -8.05
C ASP A 420 36.67 4.40 -9.22
N GLN A 421 36.34 5.34 -10.12
CA GLN A 421 37.26 5.84 -11.13
C GLN A 421 38.32 6.70 -10.44
N VAL A 422 39.50 6.13 -10.35
CA VAL A 422 40.67 6.83 -9.78
C VAL A 422 41.00 8.02 -10.68
N PRO A 423 41.01 9.26 -10.16
CA PRO A 423 41.34 10.41 -10.99
C PRO A 423 42.67 10.21 -11.73
N VAL A 424 42.64 10.45 -13.01
CA VAL A 424 43.83 10.33 -13.88
C VAL A 424 44.96 11.19 -13.25
N MET A 425 46.19 10.65 -13.20
CA MET A 425 47.37 11.27 -12.57
C MET A 425 47.37 11.33 -11.04
N SER A 426 46.34 10.81 -10.34
CA SER A 426 46.40 10.64 -8.89
C SER A 426 47.48 9.61 -8.48
N LEU A 427 47.89 9.61 -7.21
CA LEU A 427 48.86 8.62 -6.70
C LEU A 427 48.37 7.18 -6.86
N GLU A 428 47.08 6.94 -6.67
CA GLU A 428 46.45 5.63 -6.85
C GLU A 428 46.39 5.23 -8.34
N TRP A 429 46.09 6.17 -9.25
CA TRP A 429 46.17 5.95 -10.68
C TRP A 429 47.56 5.55 -11.14
N ARG A 430 48.60 6.28 -10.70
CA ARG A 430 50.01 5.96 -11.00
C ARG A 430 50.46 4.60 -10.43
N ARG A 431 49.88 4.21 -9.27
CA ARG A 431 50.17 2.90 -8.68
C ARG A 431 49.55 1.78 -9.50
N ARG A 432 48.30 1.93 -9.94
CA ARG A 432 47.59 0.95 -10.79
C ARG A 432 48.27 0.82 -12.15
N GLU A 433 48.67 1.93 -12.73
CA GLU A 433 49.35 1.92 -14.03
C GLU A 433 50.73 1.21 -13.92
N ARG A 434 51.49 1.45 -12.89
CA ARG A 434 52.76 0.70 -12.64
C ARG A 434 52.53 -0.80 -12.47
N VAL A 435 51.45 -1.21 -11.78
CA VAL A 435 51.13 -2.64 -11.63
C VAL A 435 50.74 -3.24 -12.98
N ARG A 436 50.03 -2.50 -13.79
CA ARG A 436 49.61 -2.92 -15.16
C ARG A 436 50.80 -3.05 -16.10
N GLU A 437 51.68 -2.03 -16.13
CA GLU A 437 52.92 -2.06 -16.89
C GLU A 437 53.86 -3.21 -16.45
N SER A 438 53.87 -3.51 -15.13
CA SER A 438 54.66 -4.64 -14.60
C SER A 438 54.07 -6.00 -15.01
N ALA A 439 52.73 -6.10 -15.14
CA ALA A 439 52.05 -7.34 -15.58
C ALA A 439 52.25 -7.56 -17.09
N GLU A 440 52.21 -6.50 -17.91
CA GLU A 440 52.41 -6.57 -19.37
C GLU A 440 53.87 -6.90 -19.72
N ASN A 441 54.84 -6.64 -18.84
CA ASN A 441 56.25 -6.98 -19.03
C ASN A 441 56.64 -8.41 -18.56
N ILE A 442 55.72 -9.17 -17.96
CA ILE A 442 55.98 -10.54 -17.51
C ILE A 442 55.66 -11.60 -18.55
N ASP A 443 54.92 -11.23 -19.63
CA ASP A 443 54.53 -12.18 -20.68
C ASP A 443 55.53 -12.32 -21.85
N TRP A 444 56.77 -11.87 -21.70
CA TRP A 444 57.83 -11.91 -22.73
C TRP A 444 59.17 -12.51 -22.29
N GLU A 445 59.16 -13.48 -21.36
CA GLU A 445 60.35 -14.33 -21.13
C GLU A 445 59.98 -15.83 -21.18
#